data_8c70f3c5270feae18418ea64f6169efd
#
_entry.id   8c70f3c5270feae18418ea64f6169efd
#
_cell.length_a   1.000
_cell.length_b   1.000
_cell.length_c   1.000
_cell.angle_alpha   90.00
_cell.angle_beta   90.00
_cell.angle_gamma   90.00
#
_symmetry.space_group_name_H-M   'P 1'
#
loop_
_entity.id
_entity.type
_entity.pdbx_description
1 polymer ?
#
loop_
_entity_poly.entity_id
_entity_poly.type
_entity_poly.pdbx_seq_one_letter_code
_entity_poly.pdbx_strand_id
1 'polypeptide(L)'
;MAPTREVYLYDYAADFGLSGLAGTLCARATLRLDEPVVLCIAESEAEDDDYRLGADVRLLLDSALPEEALHTVWLAAVRRCFDPAEEGTDTRSWLDRIAELCPPRAPERDPYEEKSLEASRPVVPEEELRTAVAAEIEAASAGLELRVAVPGAVPALHRVVREVDADLGFRLFLRALKAYSVPVEADTFDRLLAIGDLLAYPWAAVQEGLSVRWRPLDPGRRDLVSGRFGLPMLAAALHGTDRQYAGVAHEAIRQVAADGLGRAPGADAAVLLDDVWRLLDSALPDEAIGLLWRTASGRLYVVGEEEFDVDGRAWLEQVSEVCHAHLAEVDPAYAPFLAPARTDLTEPVLREVREAAHADAEPVRGAARVLEDVVTTVDPDLGFRLLLHILATYEVPVTGDRRDRYRAIAAHLGFGADHLDDRLPEAADVE
;
A
#
# COMPACT_ATOMS: atom_id res chain seq x y z
N MET A 1 34.62 3.27 -13.13
CA MET A 1 33.21 2.83 -13.00
C MET A 1 32.75 3.33 -11.64
N ALA A 2 31.64 4.02 -11.56
CA ALA A 2 31.05 4.35 -10.27
C ALA A 2 30.68 3.03 -9.54
N PRO A 3 30.86 2.97 -8.22
CA PRO A 3 30.45 1.79 -7.47
C PRO A 3 28.94 1.58 -7.66
N THR A 4 28.57 0.35 -7.96
CA THR A 4 27.19 -0.08 -8.13
C THR A 4 26.84 -1.01 -6.98
N ARG A 5 25.63 -0.88 -6.46
CA ARG A 5 25.12 -1.72 -5.38
C ARG A 5 24.37 -2.91 -5.95
N GLU A 6 24.67 -4.10 -5.50
CA GLU A 6 23.79 -5.25 -5.67
C GLU A 6 22.58 -5.07 -4.73
N VAL A 7 21.37 -5.18 -5.29
CA VAL A 7 20.12 -5.08 -4.55
C VAL A 7 19.60 -6.49 -4.30
N TYR A 8 19.30 -6.79 -3.05
CA TYR A 8 18.72 -8.07 -2.66
C TYR A 8 17.21 -7.92 -2.54
N LEU A 9 16.46 -8.93 -2.94
CA LEU A 9 15.04 -9.02 -2.65
C LEU A 9 14.88 -9.39 -1.17
N TYR A 10 14.14 -8.56 -0.43
CA TYR A 10 13.86 -8.78 0.97
C TYR A 10 12.39 -9.12 1.15
N ASP A 11 12.11 -10.16 1.92
CA ASP A 11 10.74 -10.57 2.31
C ASP A 11 10.44 -10.10 3.73
N TYR A 12 10.62 -8.79 3.98
CA TYR A 12 10.35 -8.20 5.28
C TYR A 12 9.01 -7.49 5.29
N ALA A 13 8.15 -7.85 6.22
CA ALA A 13 6.84 -7.22 6.39
C ALA A 13 6.90 -5.83 7.07
N ALA A 14 8.04 -5.44 7.65
CA ALA A 14 8.22 -4.21 8.43
C ALA A 14 9.67 -3.70 8.36
N ASP A 15 10.04 -2.81 9.28
CA ASP A 15 11.44 -2.38 9.46
C ASP A 15 12.33 -3.60 9.78
N PHE A 16 13.57 -3.62 9.29
CA PHE A 16 14.52 -4.73 9.45
C PHE A 16 15.94 -4.22 9.76
N GLY A 17 16.85 -5.12 10.12
CA GLY A 17 18.19 -4.78 10.52
C GLY A 17 18.24 -3.88 11.75
N LEU A 18 19.13 -2.91 11.78
CA LEU A 18 19.25 -1.97 12.91
C LEU A 18 17.99 -1.11 13.08
N SER A 19 17.31 -0.76 11.99
CA SER A 19 16.03 -0.03 12.05
C SER A 19 14.90 -0.91 12.60
N GLY A 20 14.92 -2.21 12.32
CA GLY A 20 13.99 -3.20 12.88
C GLY A 20 14.16 -3.32 14.40
N LEU A 21 15.39 -3.54 14.87
CA LEU A 21 15.69 -3.55 16.31
C LEU A 21 15.20 -2.25 16.99
N ALA A 22 15.49 -1.09 16.41
CA ALA A 22 15.01 0.18 16.93
C ALA A 22 13.48 0.27 16.97
N GLY A 23 12.78 -0.28 15.98
CA GLY A 23 11.33 -0.40 15.92
C GLY A 23 10.76 -1.24 17.05
N THR A 24 11.30 -2.43 17.24
CA THR A 24 10.91 -3.38 18.29
C THR A 24 11.11 -2.79 19.69
N LEU A 25 12.21 -2.09 19.93
CA LEU A 25 12.44 -1.39 21.20
C LEU A 25 11.41 -0.28 21.41
N CYS A 26 11.09 0.52 20.40
CA CYS A 26 10.06 1.55 20.49
C CYS A 26 8.67 0.96 20.81
N ALA A 27 8.32 -0.16 20.21
CA ALA A 27 7.03 -0.84 20.47
C ALA A 27 6.95 -1.36 21.91
N ARG A 28 8.08 -1.69 22.52
CA ARG A 28 8.19 -2.17 23.92
C ARG A 28 8.53 -1.07 24.93
N ALA A 29 8.50 0.20 24.56
CA ALA A 29 8.88 1.33 25.43
C ALA A 29 8.04 1.49 26.70
N THR A 30 6.93 0.75 26.86
CA THR A 30 6.19 0.65 28.11
C THR A 30 6.87 -0.26 29.16
N LEU A 31 7.82 -1.07 28.73
CA LEU A 31 8.67 -1.88 29.59
C LEU A 31 9.91 -1.07 30.00
N ARG A 32 10.48 -1.40 31.16
CA ARG A 32 11.81 -0.88 31.47
C ARG A 32 12.84 -1.60 30.59
N LEU A 33 13.44 -0.84 29.68
CA LEU A 33 14.48 -1.32 28.81
C LEU A 33 15.84 -1.03 29.46
N ASP A 34 16.39 -2.00 30.20
CA ASP A 34 17.78 -2.01 30.60
C ASP A 34 18.63 -2.80 29.60
N GLU A 35 19.94 -2.68 29.69
CA GLU A 35 20.86 -3.28 28.71
C GLU A 35 20.67 -4.80 28.56
N PRO A 36 20.49 -5.63 29.61
CA PRO A 36 20.25 -7.05 29.45
C PRO A 36 18.97 -7.38 28.66
N VAL A 37 17.91 -6.61 28.85
CA VAL A 37 16.64 -6.78 28.13
C VAL A 37 16.82 -6.42 26.65
N VAL A 38 17.54 -5.32 26.38
CA VAL A 38 17.81 -4.87 25.00
C VAL A 38 18.67 -5.88 24.26
N LEU A 39 19.69 -6.44 24.90
CA LEU A 39 20.55 -7.47 24.29
C LEU A 39 19.78 -8.78 24.03
N CYS A 40 18.87 -9.18 24.91
CA CYS A 40 18.00 -10.34 24.67
C CYS A 40 17.05 -10.10 23.48
N ILE A 41 16.52 -8.89 23.33
CA ILE A 41 15.72 -8.50 22.15
C ILE A 41 16.59 -8.53 20.88
N ALA A 42 17.81 -7.97 20.94
CA ALA A 42 18.75 -7.98 19.80
C ALA A 42 19.14 -9.40 19.39
N GLU A 43 19.30 -10.31 20.34
CA GLU A 43 19.58 -11.74 20.05
C GLU A 43 18.41 -12.40 19.32
N SER A 44 17.16 -12.14 19.76
CA SER A 44 15.96 -12.63 19.07
C SER A 44 15.83 -12.07 17.66
N GLU A 45 16.03 -10.76 17.49
CA GLU A 45 16.01 -10.14 16.17
C GLU A 45 17.10 -10.69 15.24
N ALA A 46 18.30 -10.99 15.80
CA ALA A 46 19.40 -11.57 15.03
C ALA A 46 19.15 -13.02 14.56
N GLU A 47 18.28 -13.76 15.27
CA GLU A 47 17.84 -15.10 14.86
C GLU A 47 16.85 -15.04 13.71
N ASP A 48 15.98 -14.02 13.70
CA ASP A 48 14.89 -13.84 12.74
C ASP A 48 15.33 -13.06 11.47
N ASP A 49 16.37 -12.21 11.56
CA ASP A 49 16.76 -11.22 10.55
C ASP A 49 17.96 -11.63 9.68
N ASP A 50 18.12 -12.90 9.34
CA ASP A 50 19.05 -13.33 8.28
C ASP A 50 20.40 -12.58 8.15
N TYR A 51 21.05 -12.15 9.22
CA TYR A 51 22.33 -11.41 9.23
C TYR A 51 22.28 -9.89 9.05
N ARG A 52 21.14 -9.27 8.73
CA ARG A 52 21.08 -7.83 8.37
C ARG A 52 21.44 -6.93 9.55
N LEU A 53 20.92 -7.24 10.75
CA LEU A 53 21.25 -6.50 11.97
C LEU A 53 22.78 -6.43 12.20
N GLY A 54 23.44 -7.58 12.13
CA GLY A 54 24.88 -7.63 12.30
C GLY A 54 25.67 -6.93 11.19
N ALA A 55 25.18 -6.93 9.95
CA ALA A 55 25.79 -6.21 8.84
C ALA A 55 25.68 -4.67 9.04
N ASP A 56 24.52 -4.18 9.42
CA ASP A 56 24.28 -2.77 9.67
C ASP A 56 25.16 -2.22 10.81
N VAL A 57 25.25 -2.98 11.88
CA VAL A 57 26.08 -2.60 13.04
C VAL A 57 27.55 -2.53 12.64
N ARG A 58 28.06 -3.51 11.87
CA ARG A 58 29.46 -3.46 11.39
C ARG A 58 29.74 -2.29 10.48
N LEU A 59 28.81 -1.94 9.59
CA LEU A 59 28.94 -0.75 8.75
C LEU A 59 29.16 0.52 9.59
N LEU A 60 28.42 0.66 10.70
CA LEU A 60 28.60 1.79 11.62
C LEU A 60 29.92 1.72 12.38
N LEU A 61 30.31 0.55 12.88
CA LEU A 61 31.54 0.35 13.63
C LEU A 61 32.79 0.58 12.78
N ASP A 62 32.79 0.13 11.53
CA ASP A 62 33.88 0.31 10.56
C ASP A 62 33.96 1.74 10.01
N SER A 63 32.93 2.55 10.25
CA SER A 63 32.88 3.93 9.77
C SER A 63 33.76 4.88 10.59
N ALA A 64 34.13 6.01 9.98
CA ALA A 64 34.84 7.12 10.65
C ALA A 64 33.89 8.06 11.41
N LEU A 65 32.60 7.68 11.60
CA LEU A 65 31.67 8.53 12.34
C LEU A 65 32.14 8.73 13.79
N PRO A 66 32.11 9.96 14.33
CA PRO A 66 32.40 10.18 15.73
C PRO A 66 31.30 9.60 16.60
N GLU A 67 31.64 9.26 17.86
CA GLU A 67 30.74 8.72 18.86
C GLU A 67 29.46 9.55 19.01
N GLU A 68 29.56 10.87 19.03
CA GLU A 68 28.41 11.77 19.12
C GLU A 68 27.42 11.59 17.96
N ALA A 69 27.87 11.34 16.73
CA ALA A 69 27.02 11.12 15.58
C ALA A 69 26.33 9.74 15.65
N LEU A 70 27.05 8.70 16.05
CA LEU A 70 26.49 7.36 16.28
C LEU A 70 25.41 7.39 17.35
N HIS A 71 25.71 8.03 18.48
CA HIS A 71 24.77 8.21 19.59
C HIS A 71 23.51 8.97 19.16
N THR A 72 23.69 10.09 18.44
CA THR A 72 22.57 10.90 17.94
C THR A 72 21.66 10.12 17.01
N VAL A 73 22.21 9.38 16.03
CA VAL A 73 21.44 8.57 15.09
C VAL A 73 20.69 7.45 15.82
N TRP A 74 21.36 6.77 16.75
CA TRP A 74 20.73 5.73 17.55
C TRP A 74 19.55 6.27 18.35
N LEU A 75 19.75 7.34 19.13
CA LEU A 75 18.68 7.96 19.90
C LEU A 75 17.49 8.43 19.05
N ALA A 76 17.78 8.95 17.85
CA ALA A 76 16.73 9.32 16.90
C ALA A 76 15.93 8.08 16.41
N ALA A 77 16.59 6.98 16.13
CA ALA A 77 15.95 5.75 15.67
C ALA A 77 15.07 5.09 16.75
N VAL A 78 15.56 5.04 17.98
CA VAL A 78 14.87 4.39 19.13
C VAL A 78 13.96 5.33 19.91
N ARG A 79 13.73 6.56 19.44
CA ARG A 79 12.92 7.55 20.17
C ARG A 79 13.37 7.77 21.62
N ARG A 80 14.64 7.64 21.90
CA ARG A 80 15.25 7.72 23.22
C ARG A 80 14.68 6.70 24.26
N CYS A 81 14.07 5.61 23.81
CA CYS A 81 13.57 4.59 24.73
C CYS A 81 14.68 3.73 25.35
N PHE A 82 15.87 3.76 24.76
CA PHE A 82 17.10 3.17 25.30
C PHE A 82 18.30 4.04 24.97
N ASP A 83 19.00 4.51 25.97
CA ASP A 83 20.22 5.30 25.86
C ASP A 83 21.39 4.52 26.48
N PRO A 84 22.36 4.03 25.66
CA PRO A 84 23.54 3.33 26.19
C PRO A 84 24.33 4.16 27.22
N ALA A 85 24.35 5.51 27.07
CA ALA A 85 25.07 6.37 27.98
C ALA A 85 24.45 6.41 29.38
N GLU A 86 23.14 6.23 29.51
CA GLU A 86 22.46 6.11 30.81
C GLU A 86 22.80 4.79 31.54
N GLU A 87 23.19 3.74 30.78
CA GLU A 87 23.70 2.46 31.29
C GLU A 87 25.24 2.47 31.52
N GLY A 88 25.90 3.62 31.28
CA GLY A 88 27.33 3.79 31.50
C GLY A 88 28.23 3.25 30.36
N THR A 89 27.65 3.01 29.19
CA THR A 89 28.34 2.46 28.00
C THR A 89 28.25 3.46 26.85
N ASP A 90 29.33 3.71 26.11
CA ASP A 90 29.24 4.49 24.87
C ASP A 90 28.57 3.70 23.76
N THR A 91 28.03 4.40 22.73
CA THR A 91 27.24 3.79 21.68
C THR A 91 28.07 2.80 20.84
N ARG A 92 29.34 3.10 20.61
CA ARG A 92 30.23 2.22 19.85
C ARG A 92 30.44 0.89 20.58
N SER A 93 30.77 0.94 21.89
CA SER A 93 30.94 -0.25 22.72
C SER A 93 29.64 -1.07 22.84
N TRP A 94 28.49 -0.39 22.87
CA TRP A 94 27.19 -1.08 22.84
C TRP A 94 26.92 -1.75 21.48
N LEU A 95 27.22 -1.08 20.36
CA LEU A 95 27.11 -1.68 19.03
C LEU A 95 28.07 -2.87 18.87
N ASP A 96 29.29 -2.81 19.42
CA ASP A 96 30.22 -3.95 19.44
C ASP A 96 29.58 -5.17 20.10
N ARG A 97 28.87 -5.00 21.21
CA ARG A 97 28.15 -6.11 21.89
C ARG A 97 27.03 -6.69 21.03
N ILE A 98 26.30 -5.85 20.28
CA ILE A 98 25.31 -6.36 19.32
C ILE A 98 26.02 -7.14 18.20
N ALA A 99 27.16 -6.65 17.69
CA ALA A 99 27.92 -7.34 16.67
C ALA A 99 28.40 -8.72 17.12
N GLU A 100 28.70 -8.90 18.43
CA GLU A 100 29.05 -10.19 19.02
C GLU A 100 27.89 -11.18 19.04
N LEU A 101 26.64 -10.69 19.23
CA LEU A 101 25.43 -11.51 19.17
C LEU A 101 25.08 -11.93 17.73
N CYS A 102 25.54 -11.17 16.74
CA CYS A 102 25.25 -11.34 15.33
C CYS A 102 26.51 -11.77 14.55
N PRO A 103 27.02 -12.98 14.70
CA PRO A 103 28.22 -13.40 13.99
C PRO A 103 28.00 -13.34 12.48
N PRO A 104 29.07 -13.05 11.68
CA PRO A 104 28.97 -13.04 10.23
C PRO A 104 28.48 -14.41 9.74
N ARG A 105 27.30 -14.44 9.14
CA ARG A 105 26.77 -15.62 8.44
C ARG A 105 26.90 -15.37 6.95
N ALA A 106 27.36 -16.35 6.19
CA ALA A 106 27.19 -16.33 4.75
C ALA A 106 25.71 -16.62 4.47
N PRO A 107 25.03 -15.84 3.60
CA PRO A 107 23.67 -16.17 3.20
C PRO A 107 23.65 -17.61 2.67
N GLU A 108 22.79 -18.47 3.20
CA GLU A 108 22.49 -19.77 2.60
C GLU A 108 21.78 -19.48 1.28
N ARG A 109 22.52 -19.60 0.18
CA ARG A 109 22.00 -19.37 -1.16
C ARG A 109 21.37 -20.65 -1.66
N ASP A 110 20.08 -20.62 -1.96
CA ASP A 110 19.45 -21.66 -2.76
C ASP A 110 19.93 -21.53 -4.23
N PRO A 111 20.63 -22.53 -4.80
CA PRO A 111 21.11 -22.46 -6.17
C PRO A 111 20.00 -22.33 -7.24
N TYR A 112 18.75 -22.64 -6.89
CA TYR A 112 17.58 -22.50 -7.77
C TYR A 112 17.02 -21.09 -7.77
N GLU A 113 17.00 -20.41 -6.62
CA GLU A 113 16.60 -18.99 -6.52
C GLU A 113 17.64 -18.08 -7.18
N GLU A 114 18.93 -18.41 -7.08
CA GLU A 114 20.04 -17.59 -7.58
C GLU A 114 19.92 -17.25 -9.08
N LYS A 115 19.54 -18.22 -9.92
CA LYS A 115 19.39 -18.00 -11.37
C LYS A 115 18.19 -17.15 -11.78
N SER A 116 17.12 -17.21 -11.02
CA SER A 116 15.91 -16.41 -11.27
C SER A 116 16.08 -14.96 -10.77
N LEU A 117 16.81 -14.77 -9.69
CA LEU A 117 17.07 -13.49 -9.05
C LEU A 117 18.17 -12.68 -9.74
N GLU A 118 19.21 -13.32 -10.29
CA GLU A 118 20.28 -12.64 -11.02
C GLU A 118 19.80 -11.90 -12.27
N ALA A 119 18.76 -12.40 -12.93
CA ALA A 119 18.20 -11.76 -14.13
C ALA A 119 17.35 -10.52 -13.83
N SER A 120 16.99 -10.26 -12.56
CA SER A 120 16.00 -9.25 -12.16
C SER A 120 16.56 -8.16 -11.23
N ARG A 121 17.85 -8.21 -10.87
CA ARG A 121 18.43 -7.27 -9.90
C ARG A 121 18.64 -5.89 -10.54
N PRO A 122 17.94 -4.84 -10.09
CA PRO A 122 18.31 -3.50 -10.48
C PRO A 122 19.68 -3.16 -9.90
N VAL A 123 20.54 -2.62 -10.76
CA VAL A 123 21.84 -2.10 -10.36
C VAL A 123 21.69 -0.61 -10.16
N VAL A 124 21.75 -0.15 -8.91
CA VAL A 124 21.63 1.26 -8.59
C VAL A 124 23.01 1.87 -8.37
N PRO A 125 23.37 2.95 -9.09
CA PRO A 125 24.58 3.70 -8.79
C PRO A 125 24.52 4.25 -7.36
N GLU A 126 25.49 3.89 -6.54
CA GLU A 126 25.52 4.27 -5.11
C GLU A 126 25.41 5.80 -4.91
N GLU A 127 25.99 6.60 -5.81
CA GLU A 127 25.97 8.05 -5.72
C GLU A 127 24.57 8.64 -6.05
N GLU A 128 23.82 8.01 -6.93
CA GLU A 128 22.43 8.39 -7.19
C GLU A 128 21.56 8.12 -5.98
N LEU A 129 21.72 6.95 -5.35
CA LEU A 129 21.01 6.61 -4.13
C LEU A 129 21.35 7.57 -2.99
N ARG A 130 22.63 7.87 -2.77
CA ARG A 130 23.08 8.85 -1.77
C ARG A 130 22.44 10.22 -1.99
N THR A 131 22.41 10.66 -3.24
CA THR A 131 21.82 11.94 -3.63
C THR A 131 20.33 11.97 -3.36
N ALA A 132 19.61 10.90 -3.77
CA ALA A 132 18.18 10.80 -3.56
C ALA A 132 17.82 10.78 -2.07
N VAL A 133 18.47 9.93 -1.26
CA VAL A 133 18.20 9.85 0.18
C VAL A 133 18.54 11.15 0.89
N ALA A 134 19.67 11.79 0.56
CA ALA A 134 20.05 13.07 1.14
C ALA A 134 19.04 14.17 0.81
N ALA A 135 18.49 14.18 -0.40
CA ALA A 135 17.43 15.14 -0.79
C ALA A 135 16.14 14.95 0.03
N GLU A 136 15.75 13.72 0.33
CA GLU A 136 14.54 13.47 1.14
C GLU A 136 14.76 13.81 2.63
N ILE A 137 15.96 13.58 3.19
CA ILE A 137 16.31 14.04 4.55
C ILE A 137 16.23 15.56 4.62
N GLU A 138 16.75 16.27 3.60
CA GLU A 138 16.69 17.74 3.54
C GLU A 138 15.25 18.23 3.42
N ALA A 139 14.43 17.59 2.55
CA ALA A 139 13.03 17.95 2.39
C ALA A 139 12.22 17.75 3.68
N ALA A 140 12.58 16.76 4.50
CA ALA A 140 11.91 16.48 5.79
C ALA A 140 12.58 17.22 6.97
N SER A 141 13.67 17.97 6.78
CA SER A 141 14.51 18.54 7.83
C SER A 141 13.74 19.38 8.83
N ALA A 142 12.89 20.28 8.38
CA ALA A 142 12.07 21.14 9.26
C ALA A 142 11.10 20.32 10.14
N GLY A 143 10.51 19.26 9.59
CA GLY A 143 9.64 18.36 10.35
C GLY A 143 10.42 17.53 11.37
N LEU A 144 11.59 17.05 10.99
CA LEU A 144 12.50 16.33 11.88
C LEU A 144 13.01 17.22 13.03
N GLU A 145 13.50 18.42 12.73
CA GLU A 145 13.98 19.37 13.76
C GLU A 145 12.88 19.76 14.74
N LEU A 146 11.63 19.85 14.27
CA LEU A 146 10.48 20.20 15.11
C LEU A 146 10.06 19.06 16.04
N ARG A 147 10.12 17.81 15.56
CA ARG A 147 9.51 16.66 16.25
C ARG A 147 10.50 15.71 16.90
N VAL A 148 11.67 15.55 16.30
CA VAL A 148 12.71 14.66 16.84
C VAL A 148 13.37 15.32 18.04
N ALA A 149 13.11 14.79 19.24
CA ALA A 149 13.65 15.33 20.48
C ALA A 149 15.16 15.01 20.70
N VAL A 150 15.91 14.89 19.61
CA VAL A 150 17.36 14.60 19.60
C VAL A 150 18.06 15.68 18.79
N PRO A 151 18.75 16.63 19.45
CA PRO A 151 19.48 17.67 18.74
C PRO A 151 20.52 17.10 17.78
N GLY A 152 20.62 17.65 16.59
CA GLY A 152 21.60 17.21 15.60
C GLY A 152 21.22 15.95 14.81
N ALA A 153 19.96 15.43 14.94
CA ALA A 153 19.52 14.24 14.22
C ALA A 153 19.64 14.37 12.69
N VAL A 154 19.23 15.50 12.11
CA VAL A 154 19.30 15.74 10.66
C VAL A 154 20.75 15.68 10.13
N PRO A 155 21.72 16.46 10.65
CA PRO A 155 23.10 16.34 10.21
C PRO A 155 23.71 14.97 10.48
N ALA A 156 23.32 14.26 11.55
CA ALA A 156 23.83 12.92 11.83
C ALA A 156 23.31 11.89 10.80
N LEU A 157 22.03 11.95 10.42
CA LEU A 157 21.44 11.12 9.35
C LEU A 157 22.13 11.39 8.00
N HIS A 158 22.37 12.65 7.65
CA HIS A 158 23.13 13.00 6.44
C HIS A 158 24.55 12.40 6.44
N ARG A 159 25.19 12.34 7.60
CA ARG A 159 26.52 11.74 7.71
C ARG A 159 26.48 10.24 7.49
N VAL A 160 25.49 9.53 8.03
CA VAL A 160 25.33 8.09 7.75
C VAL A 160 25.20 7.84 6.24
N VAL A 161 24.33 8.59 5.56
CA VAL A 161 24.14 8.47 4.10
C VAL A 161 25.43 8.71 3.32
N ARG A 162 26.20 9.72 3.69
CA ARG A 162 27.38 10.16 2.94
C ARG A 162 28.64 9.38 3.28
N GLU A 163 28.85 9.06 4.56
CA GLU A 163 30.11 8.55 5.09
C GLU A 163 30.07 7.04 5.37
N VAL A 164 28.86 6.45 5.47
CA VAL A 164 28.70 5.02 5.78
C VAL A 164 28.02 4.30 4.62
N ASP A 165 26.69 4.38 4.55
CA ASP A 165 25.90 3.59 3.62
C ASP A 165 24.54 4.27 3.35
N ALA A 166 24.16 4.41 2.08
CA ALA A 166 22.94 5.11 1.71
C ALA A 166 21.67 4.33 2.08
N ASP A 167 21.71 3.00 1.97
CA ASP A 167 20.61 2.10 2.32
C ASP A 167 20.36 2.13 3.84
N LEU A 168 21.41 1.91 4.65
CA LEU A 168 21.30 2.02 6.10
C LEU A 168 20.83 3.42 6.52
N GLY A 169 21.35 4.47 5.89
CA GLY A 169 20.93 5.86 6.12
C GLY A 169 19.45 6.07 5.80
N PHE A 170 18.95 5.48 4.71
CA PHE A 170 17.54 5.54 4.34
C PHE A 170 16.64 4.85 5.38
N ARG A 171 16.99 3.65 5.80
CA ARG A 171 16.21 2.90 6.82
C ARG A 171 16.20 3.63 8.18
N LEU A 172 17.32 4.18 8.62
CA LEU A 172 17.38 4.97 9.86
C LEU A 172 16.60 6.29 9.74
N PHE A 173 16.61 6.92 8.57
CA PHE A 173 15.78 8.08 8.30
C PHE A 173 14.27 7.74 8.34
N LEU A 174 13.84 6.67 7.63
CA LEU A 174 12.45 6.19 7.72
C LEU A 174 12.07 5.89 9.18
N ARG A 175 12.96 5.22 9.91
CA ARG A 175 12.72 4.89 11.31
C ARG A 175 12.53 6.14 12.18
N ALA A 176 13.32 7.20 11.97
CA ALA A 176 13.14 8.47 12.69
C ALA A 176 11.80 9.13 12.34
N LEU A 177 11.40 9.14 11.06
CA LEU A 177 10.09 9.65 10.65
C LEU A 177 8.95 8.91 11.35
N LYS A 178 9.00 7.58 11.36
CA LYS A 178 8.00 6.70 11.97
C LYS A 178 7.97 6.86 13.50
N ALA A 179 9.13 6.83 14.15
CA ALA A 179 9.26 6.89 15.61
C ALA A 179 8.64 8.16 16.21
N TYR A 180 8.77 9.28 15.53
CA TYR A 180 8.27 10.58 15.99
C TYR A 180 7.00 11.02 15.27
N SER A 181 6.40 10.16 14.45
CA SER A 181 5.24 10.49 13.61
C SER A 181 5.45 11.83 12.88
N VAL A 182 6.64 12.00 12.28
CA VAL A 182 6.97 13.20 11.51
C VAL A 182 6.10 13.19 10.25
N PRO A 183 5.26 14.20 10.02
CA PRO A 183 4.41 14.21 8.85
C PRO A 183 5.24 14.45 7.60
N VAL A 184 5.00 13.63 6.58
CA VAL A 184 5.55 13.81 5.23
C VAL A 184 4.43 14.15 4.25
N GLU A 185 4.72 14.98 3.27
CA GLU A 185 3.76 15.30 2.21
C GLU A 185 3.62 14.12 1.24
N ALA A 186 2.47 14.01 0.56
CA ALA A 186 2.20 12.93 -0.38
C ALA A 186 3.28 12.79 -1.47
N ASP A 187 3.76 13.90 -2.01
CA ASP A 187 4.83 13.87 -3.03
C ASP A 187 6.17 13.34 -2.46
N THR A 188 6.45 13.59 -1.18
CA THR A 188 7.61 13.02 -0.47
C THR A 188 7.42 11.52 -0.28
N PHE A 189 6.21 11.10 0.12
CA PHE A 189 5.89 9.68 0.26
C PHE A 189 6.10 8.91 -1.06
N ASP A 190 5.64 9.45 -2.20
CA ASP A 190 5.85 8.84 -3.51
C ASP A 190 7.34 8.67 -3.85
N ARG A 191 8.18 9.67 -3.50
CA ARG A 191 9.63 9.57 -3.70
C ARG A 191 10.30 8.58 -2.75
N LEU A 192 9.81 8.46 -1.49
CA LEU A 192 10.29 7.44 -0.55
C LEU A 192 9.97 6.03 -1.04
N LEU A 193 8.76 5.82 -1.60
CA LEU A 193 8.41 4.56 -2.25
C LEU A 193 9.33 4.26 -3.44
N ALA A 194 9.59 5.25 -4.31
CA ALA A 194 10.50 5.07 -5.44
C ALA A 194 11.93 4.70 -5.02
N ILE A 195 12.43 5.25 -3.90
CA ILE A 195 13.73 4.83 -3.31
C ILE A 195 13.64 3.40 -2.80
N GLY A 196 12.53 3.03 -2.14
CA GLY A 196 12.28 1.66 -1.69
C GLY A 196 12.26 0.66 -2.85
N ASP A 197 11.60 1.00 -3.96
CA ASP A 197 11.57 0.18 -5.18
C ASP A 197 12.98 -0.02 -5.78
N LEU A 198 13.81 1.03 -5.81
CA LEU A 198 15.21 0.93 -6.22
C LEU A 198 16.02 -0.03 -5.34
N LEU A 199 15.67 -0.13 -4.06
CA LEU A 199 16.28 -1.02 -3.08
C LEU A 199 15.59 -2.39 -3.00
N ALA A 200 14.59 -2.65 -3.84
CA ALA A 200 13.75 -3.84 -3.82
C ALA A 200 13.09 -4.11 -2.44
N TYR A 201 12.71 -3.03 -1.75
CA TYR A 201 12.01 -3.16 -0.47
C TYR A 201 10.56 -3.52 -0.67
N PRO A 202 9.99 -4.38 0.19
CA PRO A 202 8.55 -4.52 0.30
C PRO A 202 7.91 -3.17 0.64
N TRP A 203 6.77 -2.89 0.06
CA TRP A 203 6.04 -1.64 0.32
C TRP A 203 5.83 -1.37 1.81
N ALA A 204 5.51 -2.41 2.58
CA ALA A 204 5.32 -2.33 4.03
C ALA A 204 6.54 -1.76 4.75
N ALA A 205 7.76 -2.14 4.35
CA ALA A 205 8.98 -1.63 4.95
C ALA A 205 9.14 -0.10 4.82
N VAL A 206 8.62 0.50 3.74
CA VAL A 206 8.64 1.96 3.56
C VAL A 206 7.45 2.62 4.24
N GLN A 207 6.23 2.16 3.93
CA GLN A 207 5.01 2.89 4.23
C GLN A 207 4.47 2.68 5.65
N GLU A 208 4.66 1.48 6.24
CA GLU A 208 4.07 1.16 7.53
C GLU A 208 4.61 2.08 8.64
N GLY A 209 3.70 2.72 9.35
CA GLY A 209 4.02 3.67 10.41
C GLY A 209 4.42 5.08 9.96
N LEU A 210 4.48 5.39 8.64
CA LEU A 210 4.66 6.76 8.19
C LEU A 210 3.39 7.59 8.41
N SER A 211 3.56 8.83 8.88
CA SER A 211 2.48 9.82 8.99
C SER A 211 2.43 10.67 7.71
N VAL A 212 1.59 10.28 6.76
CA VAL A 212 1.49 10.98 5.48
C VAL A 212 0.40 12.04 5.54
N ARG A 213 0.70 13.25 5.08
CA ARG A 213 -0.27 14.32 4.82
C ARG A 213 -0.75 14.18 3.39
N TRP A 214 -1.86 13.54 3.22
CA TRP A 214 -2.49 13.43 1.92
C TRP A 214 -3.06 14.78 1.53
N ARG A 215 -2.84 15.17 0.26
CA ARG A 215 -3.55 16.30 -0.35
C ARG A 215 -5.04 15.97 -0.47
N PRO A 216 -5.89 16.96 -0.81
CA PRO A 216 -7.31 16.70 -1.06
C PRO A 216 -7.50 15.47 -1.94
N LEU A 217 -8.50 14.70 -1.59
CA LEU A 217 -8.82 13.39 -2.15
C LEU A 217 -8.88 13.42 -3.67
N ASP A 218 -8.00 12.68 -4.31
CA ASP A 218 -7.99 12.50 -5.76
C ASP A 218 -8.55 11.12 -6.10
N PRO A 219 -9.78 11.04 -6.65
CA PRO A 219 -10.37 9.76 -7.02
C PRO A 219 -9.61 9.06 -8.16
N GLY A 220 -8.69 9.75 -8.84
CA GLY A 220 -7.76 9.16 -9.81
C GLY A 220 -6.60 8.39 -9.18
N ARG A 221 -6.33 8.59 -7.89
CA ARG A 221 -5.25 7.92 -7.13
C ARG A 221 -5.72 6.57 -6.63
N ARG A 222 -5.67 5.57 -7.50
CA ARG A 222 -6.10 4.19 -7.19
C ARG A 222 -5.18 3.47 -6.19
N ASP A 223 -3.94 3.92 -6.06
CA ASP A 223 -2.97 3.46 -5.07
C ASP A 223 -3.31 3.86 -3.61
N LEU A 224 -4.23 4.81 -3.42
CA LEU A 224 -4.72 5.21 -2.10
C LEU A 224 -5.81 4.29 -1.54
N VAL A 225 -6.36 3.41 -2.35
CA VAL A 225 -7.38 2.45 -1.96
C VAL A 225 -6.82 1.04 -2.11
N SER A 226 -7.14 0.15 -1.17
CA SER A 226 -6.67 -1.22 -1.17
C SER A 226 -7.79 -2.21 -1.47
N GLY A 227 -7.47 -3.29 -2.17
CA GLY A 227 -8.42 -4.33 -2.47
C GLY A 227 -9.56 -3.88 -3.40
N ARG A 228 -10.79 -4.17 -3.05
CA ARG A 228 -11.97 -3.66 -3.75
C ARG A 228 -12.27 -2.24 -3.31
N PHE A 229 -12.69 -1.39 -4.21
CA PHE A 229 -13.05 -0.01 -3.93
C PHE A 229 -14.18 0.46 -4.85
N GLY A 230 -14.79 1.60 -4.50
CA GLY A 230 -15.86 2.19 -5.27
C GLY A 230 -17.13 1.33 -5.32
N LEU A 231 -17.82 1.35 -6.44
CA LEU A 231 -19.09 0.65 -6.62
C LEU A 231 -18.98 -0.88 -6.44
N PRO A 232 -17.92 -1.58 -6.91
CA PRO A 232 -17.69 -3.00 -6.60
C PRO A 232 -17.57 -3.32 -5.11
N MET A 233 -16.98 -2.43 -4.31
CA MET A 233 -16.89 -2.60 -2.86
C MET A 233 -18.27 -2.51 -2.21
N LEU A 234 -19.07 -1.52 -2.60
CA LEU A 234 -20.45 -1.40 -2.11
C LEU A 234 -21.31 -2.60 -2.50
N ALA A 235 -21.18 -3.09 -3.73
CA ALA A 235 -21.88 -4.27 -4.18
C ALA A 235 -21.50 -5.53 -3.37
N ALA A 236 -20.21 -5.69 -3.04
CA ALA A 236 -19.73 -6.76 -2.18
C ALA A 236 -20.28 -6.67 -0.74
N ALA A 237 -20.30 -5.47 -0.17
CA ALA A 237 -20.82 -5.23 1.18
C ALA A 237 -22.32 -5.56 1.31
N LEU A 238 -23.05 -5.45 0.20
CA LEU A 238 -24.49 -5.77 0.13
C LEU A 238 -24.77 -7.17 -0.40
N HIS A 239 -23.76 -7.94 -0.79
CA HIS A 239 -23.92 -9.31 -1.25
C HIS A 239 -24.38 -10.23 -0.11
N GLY A 240 -25.43 -11.03 -0.34
CA GLY A 240 -25.90 -12.03 0.63
C GLY A 240 -26.58 -11.47 1.88
N THR A 241 -26.74 -10.15 2.01
CA THR A 241 -27.48 -9.56 3.14
C THR A 241 -28.99 -9.76 2.99
N ASP A 242 -29.64 -10.25 4.06
CA ASP A 242 -31.04 -10.63 4.08
C ASP A 242 -32.00 -9.42 4.18
N ARG A 243 -33.23 -9.62 3.89
CA ARG A 243 -34.39 -8.82 3.47
C ARG A 243 -34.87 -7.64 4.34
N GLN A 244 -34.24 -7.22 5.38
CA GLN A 244 -34.77 -6.19 6.33
C GLN A 244 -34.20 -4.78 6.18
N TYR A 245 -33.79 -4.30 4.99
CA TYR A 245 -32.61 -3.48 4.90
C TYR A 245 -32.69 -2.14 4.16
N ALA A 246 -33.77 -1.40 4.16
CA ALA A 246 -33.65 0.02 3.81
C ALA A 246 -32.72 0.79 4.79
N GLY A 247 -32.76 0.45 6.09
CA GLY A 247 -31.82 0.99 7.09
C GLY A 247 -30.40 0.47 6.97
N VAL A 248 -30.23 -0.79 6.54
CA VAL A 248 -28.90 -1.41 6.37
C VAL A 248 -28.24 -1.01 5.07
N ALA A 249 -28.99 -0.75 4.00
CA ALA A 249 -28.40 -0.22 2.78
C ALA A 249 -27.71 1.14 3.03
N HIS A 250 -28.37 2.06 3.72
CA HIS A 250 -27.78 3.34 4.08
C HIS A 250 -26.59 3.20 5.02
N GLU A 251 -26.67 2.29 5.99
CA GLU A 251 -25.55 1.99 6.89
C GLU A 251 -24.37 1.36 6.14
N ALA A 252 -24.63 0.43 5.21
CA ALA A 252 -23.59 -0.17 4.36
C ALA A 252 -22.89 0.89 3.49
N ILE A 253 -23.64 1.85 2.92
CA ILE A 253 -23.04 2.96 2.18
C ILE A 253 -22.13 3.77 3.11
N ARG A 254 -22.60 4.14 4.31
CA ARG A 254 -21.81 4.89 5.28
C ARG A 254 -20.56 4.12 5.71
N GLN A 255 -20.70 2.83 5.93
CA GLN A 255 -19.58 1.98 6.31
C GLN A 255 -18.54 1.93 5.19
N VAL A 256 -18.96 1.67 3.94
CA VAL A 256 -18.04 1.65 2.79
C VAL A 256 -17.39 3.01 2.55
N ALA A 257 -18.14 4.10 2.70
CA ALA A 257 -17.60 5.46 2.57
C ALA A 257 -16.60 5.82 3.67
N ALA A 258 -16.79 5.27 4.88
CA ALA A 258 -15.95 5.53 6.05
C ALA A 258 -14.88 4.48 6.27
N ASP A 259 -14.92 3.37 5.53
CA ASP A 259 -14.06 2.20 5.73
C ASP A 259 -12.63 2.50 5.30
N GLY A 260 -11.93 3.23 6.14
CA GLY A 260 -10.59 3.75 5.96
C GLY A 260 -9.49 2.70 5.69
N LEU A 261 -9.78 1.66 4.91
CA LEU A 261 -8.77 0.84 4.26
C LEU A 261 -8.00 1.67 3.23
N GLY A 262 -8.60 2.76 2.76
CA GLY A 262 -7.92 3.80 2.00
C GLY A 262 -6.88 4.52 2.84
N ARG A 263 -5.72 4.76 2.27
CA ARG A 263 -4.59 5.43 2.95
C ARG A 263 -4.85 6.90 3.24
N ALA A 264 -5.82 7.49 2.57
CA ALA A 264 -6.27 8.86 2.82
C ALA A 264 -7.68 8.86 3.41
N PRO A 265 -7.95 9.61 4.48
CA PRO A 265 -9.31 9.75 5.00
C PRO A 265 -10.27 10.19 3.88
N GLY A 266 -11.39 9.46 3.71
CA GLY A 266 -12.39 9.74 2.67
C GLY A 266 -12.02 9.26 1.26
N ALA A 267 -10.89 8.58 1.04
CA ALA A 267 -10.51 8.06 -0.28
C ALA A 267 -11.58 7.12 -0.86
N ASP A 268 -12.10 6.22 -0.03
CA ASP A 268 -13.14 5.28 -0.44
C ASP A 268 -14.43 6.00 -0.84
N ALA A 269 -14.84 7.03 -0.08
CA ALA A 269 -15.98 7.86 -0.42
C ALA A 269 -15.77 8.65 -1.71
N ALA A 270 -14.57 9.18 -1.95
CA ALA A 270 -14.26 9.94 -3.16
C ALA A 270 -14.31 9.06 -4.41
N VAL A 271 -13.75 7.84 -4.36
CA VAL A 271 -13.79 6.89 -5.48
C VAL A 271 -15.20 6.34 -5.71
N LEU A 272 -15.94 6.05 -4.64
CA LEU A 272 -17.34 5.64 -4.76
C LEU A 272 -18.19 6.74 -5.39
N LEU A 273 -17.98 7.99 -5.02
CA LEU A 273 -18.68 9.14 -5.59
C LEU A 273 -18.33 9.36 -7.07
N ASP A 274 -17.06 9.21 -7.45
CA ASP A 274 -16.61 9.27 -8.85
C ASP A 274 -17.33 8.21 -9.70
N ASP A 275 -17.39 6.95 -9.24
CA ASP A 275 -18.09 5.87 -9.92
C ASP A 275 -19.59 6.16 -10.11
N VAL A 276 -20.22 6.63 -9.04
CA VAL A 276 -21.66 6.95 -9.02
C VAL A 276 -21.96 8.11 -9.97
N TRP A 277 -21.19 9.17 -9.95
CA TRP A 277 -21.39 10.31 -10.84
C TRP A 277 -21.21 9.95 -12.30
N ARG A 278 -20.23 9.12 -12.63
CA ARG A 278 -20.05 8.62 -14.00
C ARG A 278 -21.29 7.91 -14.52
N LEU A 279 -21.93 7.08 -13.69
CA LEU A 279 -23.15 6.40 -14.07
C LEU A 279 -24.37 7.35 -14.12
N LEU A 280 -24.48 8.29 -13.18
CA LEU A 280 -25.55 9.31 -13.16
C LEU A 280 -25.49 10.24 -14.37
N ASP A 281 -24.27 10.66 -14.77
CA ASP A 281 -24.06 11.55 -15.92
C ASP A 281 -24.09 10.79 -17.27
N SER A 282 -24.13 9.44 -17.24
CA SER A 282 -24.14 8.64 -18.45
C SER A 282 -25.49 8.64 -19.17
N ALA A 283 -25.48 8.28 -20.45
CA ALA A 283 -26.68 8.06 -21.25
C ALA A 283 -27.28 6.64 -21.06
N LEU A 284 -26.77 5.84 -20.11
CA LEU A 284 -27.31 4.50 -19.84
C LEU A 284 -28.75 4.60 -19.34
N PRO A 285 -29.67 3.76 -19.84
CA PRO A 285 -31.04 3.70 -19.33
C PRO A 285 -31.08 3.14 -17.90
N ASP A 286 -32.08 3.54 -17.13
CA ASP A 286 -32.24 3.13 -15.72
C ASP A 286 -32.30 1.61 -15.55
N GLU A 287 -32.95 0.91 -16.47
CA GLU A 287 -33.00 -0.55 -16.48
C GLU A 287 -31.60 -1.19 -16.63
N ALA A 288 -30.72 -0.57 -17.41
CA ALA A 288 -29.34 -1.05 -17.59
C ALA A 288 -28.53 -0.85 -16.30
N ILE A 289 -28.66 0.31 -15.66
CA ILE A 289 -28.02 0.60 -14.36
C ILE A 289 -28.56 -0.34 -13.29
N GLY A 290 -29.89 -0.55 -13.24
CA GLY A 290 -30.54 -1.48 -12.32
C GLY A 290 -30.11 -2.92 -12.54
N LEU A 291 -29.98 -3.37 -13.80
CA LEU A 291 -29.48 -4.71 -14.13
C LEU A 291 -28.01 -4.88 -13.66
N LEU A 292 -27.18 -3.91 -13.98
CA LEU A 292 -25.76 -3.92 -13.57
C LEU A 292 -25.62 -4.03 -12.06
N TRP A 293 -26.38 -3.20 -11.33
CA TRP A 293 -26.40 -3.21 -9.86
C TRP A 293 -26.89 -4.54 -9.28
N ARG A 294 -28.01 -5.07 -9.76
CA ARG A 294 -28.54 -6.38 -9.31
C ARG A 294 -27.53 -7.50 -9.58
N THR A 295 -26.90 -7.48 -10.75
CA THR A 295 -25.88 -8.49 -11.07
C THR A 295 -24.67 -8.35 -10.16
N ALA A 296 -24.13 -7.17 -9.98
CA ALA A 296 -22.97 -6.94 -9.14
C ALA A 296 -23.24 -7.31 -7.67
N SER A 297 -24.42 -7.00 -7.14
CA SER A 297 -24.80 -7.34 -5.76
C SER A 297 -25.26 -8.80 -5.57
N GLY A 298 -25.28 -9.64 -6.63
CA GLY A 298 -25.71 -11.04 -6.56
C GLY A 298 -27.21 -11.24 -6.31
N ARG A 299 -28.04 -10.21 -6.57
CA ARG A 299 -29.48 -10.22 -6.23
C ARG A 299 -30.43 -10.64 -7.36
N LEU A 300 -29.92 -11.19 -8.44
CA LEU A 300 -30.74 -11.58 -9.60
C LEU A 300 -31.75 -12.68 -9.33
N TYR A 301 -31.60 -13.49 -8.27
CA TYR A 301 -32.38 -14.69 -8.01
C TYR A 301 -33.18 -14.66 -6.71
N VAL A 302 -33.53 -13.52 -6.18
CA VAL A 302 -34.47 -13.47 -5.06
C VAL A 302 -35.88 -13.74 -5.60
N VAL A 303 -36.21 -15.04 -5.71
CA VAL A 303 -37.55 -15.50 -6.15
C VAL A 303 -38.52 -15.27 -5.00
N GLY A 304 -39.55 -14.47 -5.24
CA GLY A 304 -40.80 -14.55 -4.49
C GLY A 304 -41.19 -13.35 -3.63
N GLU A 305 -40.61 -12.17 -3.75
CA GLU A 305 -41.19 -10.98 -3.12
C GLU A 305 -41.13 -9.78 -4.07
N GLU A 306 -42.24 -9.04 -4.01
CA GLU A 306 -42.49 -7.83 -4.75
C GLU A 306 -41.28 -6.89 -4.65
N GLU A 307 -40.67 -6.70 -5.79
CA GLU A 307 -39.97 -5.53 -6.25
C GLU A 307 -39.20 -4.70 -5.17
N PHE A 308 -37.96 -5.02 -4.92
CA PHE A 308 -36.97 -3.98 -4.95
C PHE A 308 -36.62 -3.69 -6.42
N ASP A 309 -37.55 -3.14 -7.14
CA ASP A 309 -37.27 -2.39 -8.35
C ASP A 309 -36.60 -1.10 -7.89
N VAL A 310 -35.34 -1.22 -7.54
CA VAL A 310 -34.52 -0.03 -7.21
C VAL A 310 -34.36 0.66 -8.55
N ASP A 311 -35.06 1.77 -8.73
CA ASP A 311 -34.73 2.73 -9.75
C ASP A 311 -33.20 2.96 -9.64
N GLY A 312 -32.47 2.50 -10.65
CA GLY A 312 -31.02 2.44 -10.58
C GLY A 312 -30.41 3.82 -10.30
N ARG A 313 -31.00 4.88 -10.85
CA ARG A 313 -30.54 6.25 -10.63
C ARG A 313 -30.89 6.76 -9.23
N ALA A 314 -32.11 6.56 -8.76
CA ALA A 314 -32.52 6.98 -7.42
C ALA A 314 -31.65 6.33 -6.33
N TRP A 315 -31.23 5.07 -6.53
CA TRP A 315 -30.26 4.43 -5.65
C TRP A 315 -28.89 5.10 -5.70
N LEU A 316 -28.36 5.37 -6.89
CA LEU A 316 -27.08 6.05 -7.05
C LEU A 316 -27.10 7.47 -6.46
N GLU A 317 -28.24 8.19 -6.55
CA GLU A 317 -28.43 9.49 -5.89
C GLU A 317 -28.29 9.37 -4.36
N GLN A 318 -28.89 8.35 -3.74
CA GLN A 318 -28.72 8.10 -2.30
C GLN A 318 -27.27 7.81 -1.93
N VAL A 319 -26.56 7.00 -2.73
CA VAL A 319 -25.12 6.74 -2.52
C VAL A 319 -24.32 8.05 -2.60
N SER A 320 -24.62 8.88 -3.61
CA SER A 320 -24.00 10.18 -3.79
C SER A 320 -24.19 11.10 -2.57
N GLU A 321 -25.41 11.20 -2.04
CA GLU A 321 -25.71 12.01 -0.86
C GLU A 321 -24.90 11.58 0.36
N VAL A 322 -24.81 10.28 0.63
CA VAL A 322 -24.02 9.75 1.77
C VAL A 322 -22.55 10.02 1.60
N CYS A 323 -22.00 9.80 0.40
CA CYS A 323 -20.58 10.10 0.11
C CYS A 323 -20.27 11.58 0.28
N HIS A 324 -21.13 12.47 -0.21
CA HIS A 324 -20.99 13.91 -0.03
C HIS A 324 -21.00 14.33 1.44
N ALA A 325 -21.92 13.81 2.22
CA ALA A 325 -21.99 14.10 3.65
C ALA A 325 -20.71 13.68 4.37
N HIS A 326 -20.21 12.46 4.09
CA HIS A 326 -18.98 11.95 4.68
C HIS A 326 -17.75 12.78 4.27
N LEU A 327 -17.63 13.12 2.99
CA LEU A 327 -16.51 13.93 2.47
C LEU A 327 -16.50 15.33 3.07
N ALA A 328 -17.66 15.94 3.27
CA ALA A 328 -17.78 17.24 3.92
C ALA A 328 -17.40 17.21 5.42
N GLU A 329 -17.58 16.06 6.09
CA GLU A 329 -17.12 15.86 7.47
C GLU A 329 -15.60 15.68 7.54
N VAL A 330 -15.03 14.95 6.57
CA VAL A 330 -13.58 14.67 6.52
C VAL A 330 -12.78 15.90 6.11
N ASP A 331 -13.23 16.59 5.06
CA ASP A 331 -12.61 17.82 4.55
C ASP A 331 -13.70 18.78 4.07
N PRO A 332 -14.09 19.78 4.89
CA PRO A 332 -15.09 20.78 4.50
C PRO A 332 -14.73 21.62 3.28
N ALA A 333 -13.45 21.64 2.88
CA ALA A 333 -12.98 22.36 1.70
C ALA A 333 -12.92 21.47 0.45
N TYR A 334 -13.18 20.16 0.59
CA TYR A 334 -13.14 19.23 -0.53
C TYR A 334 -14.20 19.56 -1.58
N ALA A 335 -13.74 19.77 -2.80
CA ALA A 335 -14.60 19.95 -3.98
C ALA A 335 -14.48 18.70 -4.84
N PRO A 336 -15.49 17.82 -4.85
CA PRO A 336 -15.46 16.61 -5.67
C PRO A 336 -15.30 16.94 -7.16
N PHE A 337 -14.55 16.13 -7.87
CA PHE A 337 -14.36 16.24 -9.32
C PHE A 337 -14.35 14.84 -9.93
N LEU A 338 -14.65 14.76 -11.23
CA LEU A 338 -14.51 13.52 -11.98
C LEU A 338 -13.07 13.39 -12.49
N ALA A 339 -12.40 12.29 -12.15
CA ALA A 339 -11.12 11.97 -12.74
C ALA A 339 -11.27 11.72 -14.26
N PRO A 340 -10.26 12.01 -15.10
CA PRO A 340 -10.32 11.71 -16.53
C PRO A 340 -10.55 10.22 -16.78
N ALA A 341 -11.48 9.88 -17.69
CA ALA A 341 -11.71 8.49 -18.06
C ALA A 341 -10.49 7.88 -18.78
N ARG A 342 -10.21 6.62 -18.50
CA ARG A 342 -9.06 5.88 -19.06
C ARG A 342 -9.39 5.28 -20.41
N THR A 343 -9.71 6.15 -21.39
CA THR A 343 -10.13 5.73 -22.75
C THR A 343 -9.06 4.96 -23.53
N ASP A 344 -7.79 5.07 -23.13
CA ASP A 344 -6.68 4.28 -23.65
C ASP A 344 -6.82 2.78 -23.40
N LEU A 345 -7.61 2.39 -22.40
CA LEU A 345 -7.87 0.99 -22.03
C LEU A 345 -9.19 0.43 -22.55
N THR A 346 -9.94 1.20 -23.37
CA THR A 346 -11.25 0.77 -23.88
C THR A 346 -11.15 -0.59 -24.60
N GLU A 347 -10.30 -0.74 -25.60
CA GLU A 347 -10.19 -1.98 -26.37
C GLU A 347 -9.68 -3.19 -25.54
N PRO A 348 -8.64 -3.07 -24.72
CA PRO A 348 -8.23 -4.14 -23.82
C PRO A 348 -9.38 -4.64 -22.92
N VAL A 349 -10.10 -3.74 -22.29
CA VAL A 349 -11.20 -4.10 -21.37
C VAL A 349 -12.39 -4.67 -22.13
N LEU A 350 -12.78 -4.08 -23.27
CA LEU A 350 -13.86 -4.60 -24.13
C LEU A 350 -13.63 -6.05 -24.56
N ARG A 351 -12.40 -6.40 -24.90
CA ARG A 351 -12.08 -7.81 -25.22
C ARG A 351 -12.44 -8.74 -24.07
N GLU A 352 -12.08 -8.39 -22.83
CA GLU A 352 -12.33 -9.21 -21.68
C GLU A 352 -13.84 -9.28 -21.33
N VAL A 353 -14.57 -8.19 -21.53
CA VAL A 353 -16.05 -8.17 -21.38
C VAL A 353 -16.71 -9.07 -22.41
N ARG A 354 -16.28 -9.02 -23.68
CA ARG A 354 -16.81 -9.90 -24.74
C ARG A 354 -16.51 -11.37 -24.49
N GLU A 355 -15.35 -11.70 -23.95
CA GLU A 355 -15.05 -13.06 -23.51
C GLU A 355 -15.97 -13.51 -22.37
N ALA A 356 -16.30 -12.61 -21.43
CA ALA A 356 -17.24 -12.92 -20.35
C ALA A 356 -18.69 -13.15 -20.85
N ALA A 357 -19.07 -12.60 -22.00
CA ALA A 357 -20.36 -12.88 -22.64
C ALA A 357 -20.54 -14.36 -23.05
N HIS A 358 -19.47 -15.15 -23.06
CA HIS A 358 -19.50 -16.58 -23.33
C HIS A 358 -19.40 -17.44 -22.07
N ALA A 359 -19.40 -16.84 -20.88
CA ALA A 359 -19.36 -17.59 -19.62
C ALA A 359 -20.63 -18.46 -19.45
N ASP A 360 -20.50 -19.59 -18.76
CA ASP A 360 -21.65 -20.49 -18.49
C ASP A 360 -22.68 -19.84 -17.53
N ALA A 361 -22.24 -18.90 -16.69
CA ALA A 361 -23.09 -18.18 -15.77
C ALA A 361 -23.99 -17.17 -16.51
N GLU A 362 -25.33 -17.44 -16.51
CA GLU A 362 -26.32 -16.59 -17.18
C GLU A 362 -26.25 -15.12 -16.69
N PRO A 363 -26.15 -14.82 -15.38
CA PRO A 363 -26.05 -13.44 -14.92
C PRO A 363 -24.87 -12.66 -15.52
N VAL A 364 -23.74 -13.33 -15.69
CA VAL A 364 -22.53 -12.74 -16.29
C VAL A 364 -22.78 -12.41 -17.76
N ARG A 365 -23.38 -13.34 -18.52
CA ARG A 365 -23.77 -13.11 -19.93
C ARG A 365 -24.77 -11.96 -20.06
N GLY A 366 -25.76 -11.91 -19.17
CA GLY A 366 -26.77 -10.84 -19.16
C GLY A 366 -26.17 -9.47 -18.89
N ALA A 367 -25.19 -9.38 -18.01
CA ALA A 367 -24.50 -8.13 -17.68
C ALA A 367 -23.47 -7.70 -18.75
N ALA A 368 -22.94 -8.62 -19.53
CA ALA A 368 -21.86 -8.34 -20.48
C ALA A 368 -22.18 -7.19 -21.44
N ARG A 369 -23.43 -7.14 -21.96
CA ARG A 369 -23.84 -6.05 -22.87
C ARG A 369 -23.83 -4.69 -22.17
N VAL A 370 -24.34 -4.61 -20.93
CA VAL A 370 -24.31 -3.36 -20.17
C VAL A 370 -22.87 -2.97 -19.80
N LEU A 371 -22.02 -3.95 -19.50
CA LEU A 371 -20.59 -3.70 -19.27
C LEU A 371 -19.90 -3.19 -20.53
N GLU A 372 -20.26 -3.67 -21.73
CA GLU A 372 -19.74 -3.09 -22.99
C GLU A 372 -20.13 -1.61 -23.11
N ASP A 373 -21.37 -1.26 -22.80
CA ASP A 373 -21.82 0.13 -22.82
C ASP A 373 -21.10 0.97 -21.75
N VAL A 374 -20.88 0.45 -20.54
CA VAL A 374 -20.08 1.14 -19.50
C VAL A 374 -18.66 1.40 -19.98
N VAL A 375 -17.98 0.39 -20.53
CA VAL A 375 -16.60 0.52 -21.02
C VAL A 375 -16.47 1.52 -22.15
N THR A 376 -17.47 1.58 -23.05
CA THR A 376 -17.40 2.41 -24.25
C THR A 376 -17.89 3.84 -24.05
N THR A 377 -18.85 4.05 -23.14
CA THR A 377 -19.54 5.34 -23.02
C THR A 377 -19.39 6.00 -21.64
N VAL A 378 -18.92 5.25 -20.64
CA VAL A 378 -18.74 5.77 -19.27
C VAL A 378 -17.26 5.78 -18.89
N ASP A 379 -16.71 4.63 -18.51
CA ASP A 379 -15.32 4.52 -18.11
C ASP A 379 -14.80 3.07 -18.20
N PRO A 380 -13.72 2.79 -18.92
CA PRO A 380 -13.08 1.47 -18.94
C PRO A 380 -12.62 0.97 -17.57
N ASP A 381 -12.14 1.84 -16.69
CA ASP A 381 -11.74 1.49 -15.32
C ASP A 381 -12.94 0.92 -14.53
N LEU A 382 -14.03 1.68 -14.47
CA LEU A 382 -15.26 1.22 -13.80
C LEU A 382 -15.77 -0.09 -14.41
N GLY A 383 -15.81 -0.18 -15.74
CA GLY A 383 -16.22 -1.39 -16.45
C GLY A 383 -15.36 -2.60 -16.09
N PHE A 384 -14.05 -2.44 -16.01
CA PHE A 384 -13.12 -3.50 -15.64
C PHE A 384 -13.29 -3.95 -14.18
N ARG A 385 -13.40 -3.04 -13.23
CA ARG A 385 -13.62 -3.36 -11.82
C ARG A 385 -14.96 -4.09 -11.59
N LEU A 386 -16.01 -3.65 -12.27
CA LEU A 386 -17.33 -4.33 -12.22
C LEU A 386 -17.26 -5.73 -12.85
N LEU A 387 -16.56 -5.89 -13.98
CA LEU A 387 -16.34 -7.21 -14.60
C LEU A 387 -15.66 -8.16 -13.62
N LEU A 388 -14.55 -7.78 -13.03
CA LEU A 388 -13.80 -8.61 -12.06
C LEU A 388 -14.69 -9.00 -10.87
N HIS A 389 -15.44 -8.03 -10.35
CA HIS A 389 -16.33 -8.27 -9.24
C HIS A 389 -17.46 -9.25 -9.58
N ILE A 390 -18.09 -9.09 -10.74
CA ILE A 390 -19.15 -10.00 -11.22
C ILE A 390 -18.61 -11.41 -11.45
N LEU A 391 -17.43 -11.55 -12.10
CA LEU A 391 -16.80 -12.85 -12.27
C LEU A 391 -16.54 -13.56 -10.93
N ALA A 392 -16.04 -12.82 -9.94
CA ALA A 392 -15.81 -13.35 -8.59
C ALA A 392 -17.12 -13.70 -7.88
N THR A 393 -18.15 -12.87 -7.99
CA THR A 393 -19.48 -13.07 -7.36
C THR A 393 -20.17 -14.35 -7.86
N TYR A 394 -20.01 -14.68 -9.14
CA TYR A 394 -20.59 -15.88 -9.75
C TYR A 394 -19.58 -17.02 -9.93
N GLU A 395 -18.44 -16.94 -9.26
CA GLU A 395 -17.39 -17.98 -9.24
C GLU A 395 -16.99 -18.46 -10.65
N VAL A 396 -16.91 -17.53 -11.62
CA VAL A 396 -16.54 -17.86 -13.00
C VAL A 396 -15.04 -18.13 -13.07
N PRO A 397 -14.61 -19.35 -13.47
CA PRO A 397 -13.22 -19.70 -13.54
C PRO A 397 -12.46 -18.85 -14.59
N VAL A 398 -11.25 -18.43 -14.26
CA VAL A 398 -10.39 -17.63 -15.13
C VAL A 398 -9.10 -18.41 -15.44
N THR A 399 -8.77 -18.54 -16.73
CA THR A 399 -7.53 -19.21 -17.17
C THR A 399 -6.28 -18.36 -16.83
N GLY A 400 -5.11 -18.98 -16.73
CA GLY A 400 -3.84 -18.31 -16.45
C GLY A 400 -3.56 -17.16 -17.42
N ASP A 401 -3.68 -17.39 -18.74
CA ASP A 401 -3.47 -16.37 -19.76
C ASP A 401 -4.41 -15.15 -19.61
N ARG A 402 -5.64 -15.41 -19.19
CA ARG A 402 -6.63 -14.35 -18.95
C ARG A 402 -6.30 -13.58 -17.68
N ARG A 403 -5.84 -14.25 -16.64
CA ARG A 403 -5.36 -13.62 -15.40
C ARG A 403 -4.17 -12.71 -15.66
N ASP A 404 -3.24 -13.12 -16.51
CA ASP A 404 -2.08 -12.29 -16.89
C ASP A 404 -2.51 -11.02 -17.65
N ARG A 405 -3.52 -11.14 -18.54
CA ARG A 405 -4.09 -9.94 -19.19
C ARG A 405 -4.76 -9.02 -18.16
N TYR A 406 -5.45 -9.56 -17.17
CA TYR A 406 -6.05 -8.77 -16.09
C TYR A 406 -5.00 -8.03 -15.28
N ARG A 407 -3.88 -8.68 -14.94
CA ARG A 407 -2.75 -8.05 -14.26
C ARG A 407 -2.16 -6.90 -15.09
N ALA A 408 -2.03 -7.10 -16.39
CA ALA A 408 -1.53 -6.05 -17.28
C ALA A 408 -2.47 -4.82 -17.32
N ILE A 409 -3.79 -5.04 -17.40
CA ILE A 409 -4.79 -3.95 -17.35
C ILE A 409 -4.74 -3.26 -15.98
N ALA A 410 -4.73 -4.02 -14.88
CA ALA A 410 -4.69 -3.50 -13.52
C ALA A 410 -3.44 -2.64 -13.28
N ALA A 411 -2.28 -3.08 -13.73
CA ALA A 411 -1.03 -2.32 -13.64
C ALA A 411 -1.12 -0.98 -14.39
N HIS A 412 -1.74 -0.94 -15.58
CA HIS A 412 -1.98 0.32 -16.30
C HIS A 412 -2.98 1.24 -15.60
N LEU A 413 -3.90 0.68 -14.82
CA LEU A 413 -4.84 1.45 -14.00
C LEU A 413 -4.23 1.92 -12.67
N GLY A 414 -3.02 1.47 -12.34
CA GLY A 414 -2.35 1.81 -11.08
C GLY A 414 -2.91 1.04 -9.87
N PHE A 415 -3.51 -0.13 -10.10
CA PHE A 415 -3.99 -0.99 -9.01
C PHE A 415 -2.79 -1.71 -8.36
N GLY A 416 -2.85 -1.87 -7.03
CA GLY A 416 -1.88 -2.70 -6.32
C GLY A 416 -1.95 -4.18 -6.73
N ALA A 417 -0.86 -4.91 -6.52
CA ALA A 417 -0.76 -6.34 -6.87
C ALA A 417 -1.87 -7.18 -6.21
N ASP A 418 -2.26 -6.82 -4.99
CA ASP A 418 -3.28 -7.54 -4.20
C ASP A 418 -4.71 -7.41 -4.75
N HIS A 419 -4.93 -6.56 -5.76
CA HIS A 419 -6.27 -6.29 -6.27
C HIS A 419 -6.89 -7.50 -7.00
N LEU A 420 -6.08 -8.39 -7.55
CA LEU A 420 -6.50 -9.46 -8.45
C LEU A 420 -6.36 -10.88 -7.90
N ASP A 421 -5.38 -11.15 -7.03
CA ASP A 421 -4.90 -12.51 -6.81
C ASP A 421 -5.80 -13.38 -5.91
N ASP A 422 -6.53 -12.83 -4.97
CA ASP A 422 -7.23 -13.64 -3.94
C ASP A 422 -8.69 -14.03 -4.27
N ARG A 423 -9.24 -13.66 -5.43
CA ARG A 423 -10.70 -13.65 -5.57
C ARG A 423 -11.27 -14.29 -6.83
N LEU A 424 -10.47 -14.49 -7.86
CA LEU A 424 -10.94 -15.13 -9.09
C LEU A 424 -10.60 -16.62 -9.04
N PRO A 425 -11.59 -17.51 -9.11
CA PRO A 425 -11.32 -18.94 -9.13
C PRO A 425 -10.48 -19.31 -10.36
N GLU A 426 -9.53 -20.20 -10.16
CA GLU A 426 -8.71 -20.73 -11.26
C GLU A 426 -9.49 -21.76 -12.07
N ALA A 427 -9.40 -21.65 -13.38
CA ALA A 427 -9.82 -22.74 -14.24
C ALA A 427 -8.88 -23.93 -14.01
N ALA A 428 -9.42 -25.11 -13.74
CA ALA A 428 -8.62 -26.32 -13.72
C ALA A 428 -7.92 -26.46 -15.10
N ASP A 429 -6.61 -26.65 -15.09
CA ASP A 429 -5.86 -26.93 -16.31
C ASP A 429 -6.49 -28.18 -16.95
N VAL A 430 -7.06 -28.02 -18.14
CA VAL A 430 -7.53 -29.13 -18.95
C VAL A 430 -6.28 -29.78 -19.55
N GLU A 431 -5.83 -30.88 -18.93
CA GLU A 431 -4.78 -31.74 -19.51
C GLU A 431 -5.18 -32.31 -20.90
#